data_ffc921967f032b6d0fd2298c08051b94
#
_entry.id   ffc921967f032b6d0fd2298c08051b94
#
_cell.length_a   1.000
_cell.length_b   1.000
_cell.length_c   1.000
_cell.angle_alpha   90.00
_cell.angle_beta   90.00
_cell.angle_gamma   90.00
#
_symmetry.space_group_name_H-M   'P 1'
#
loop_
_entity.id
_entity.type
_entity.pdbx_description
1 polymer ?
#
loop_
_entity_poly.entity_id
_entity_poly.type
_entity_poly.pdbx_seq_one_letter_code
_entity_poly.pdbx_strand_id
1 'polypeptide(L)'
;MMPPVREKIYEDADTEVLCDYMFNRTKVALHLTFKEGAWTPSKFKRYQQIFKGMLKDFEDKKYTEVYATPFENDVKAQKLITMFGFKEFARNGGFVLMKRGV
;
A
#
# COMPACT_ATOMS: atom_id res chain seq x y z
N MET A 1 10.28 -16.28 -15.80
CA MET A 1 9.40 -15.21 -15.29
C MET A 1 10.27 -14.09 -14.72
N MET A 2 10.04 -12.86 -15.13
CA MET A 2 10.77 -11.73 -14.58
C MET A 2 10.15 -11.30 -13.23
N PRO A 3 10.98 -10.99 -12.22
CA PRO A 3 10.44 -10.48 -10.96
C PRO A 3 9.80 -9.09 -11.17
N PRO A 4 8.83 -8.70 -10.33
CA PRO A 4 8.29 -7.34 -10.38
C PRO A 4 9.40 -6.31 -10.13
N VAL A 5 9.28 -5.16 -10.75
CA VAL A 5 10.18 -4.03 -10.50
C VAL A 5 9.74 -3.36 -9.20
N ARG A 6 10.66 -3.24 -8.25
CA ARG A 6 10.40 -2.57 -6.97
C ARG A 6 11.01 -1.17 -6.98
N GLU A 7 10.22 -0.20 -6.56
CA GLU A 7 10.65 1.19 -6.49
C GLU A 7 10.21 1.79 -5.15
N LYS A 8 11.08 2.60 -4.54
CA LYS A 8 10.70 3.40 -3.38
C LYS A 8 10.01 4.66 -3.90
N ILE A 9 8.70 4.77 -3.67
CA ILE A 9 7.90 5.88 -4.18
C ILE A 9 7.63 6.96 -3.15
N TYR A 10 7.90 6.70 -1.87
CA TYR A 10 7.78 7.69 -0.81
C TYR A 10 8.63 7.31 0.38
N GLU A 11 9.25 8.30 1.02
CA GLU A 11 9.97 8.13 2.27
C GLU A 11 9.97 9.44 3.05
N ASP A 12 9.72 9.34 4.34
CA ASP A 12 9.98 10.42 5.30
C ASP A 12 10.60 9.83 6.57
N ALA A 13 10.71 10.64 7.64
CA ALA A 13 11.34 10.20 8.89
C ALA A 13 10.63 9.00 9.53
N ASP A 14 9.33 8.83 9.29
CA ASP A 14 8.48 7.85 9.96
C ASP A 14 7.97 6.73 9.05
N THR A 15 8.06 6.89 7.74
CA THR A 15 7.35 6.02 6.79
C THR A 15 8.20 5.75 5.55
N GLU A 16 8.13 4.52 5.06
CA GLU A 16 8.68 4.12 3.78
C GLU A 16 7.61 3.40 2.98
N VAL A 17 7.45 3.74 1.71
CA VAL A 17 6.52 3.06 0.80
C VAL A 17 7.28 2.53 -0.40
N LEU A 18 7.28 1.20 -0.54
CA LEU A 18 7.81 0.51 -1.71
C LEU A 18 6.65 0.09 -2.60
N CYS A 19 6.82 0.21 -3.89
CA CYS A 19 5.83 -0.20 -4.88
C CYS A 19 6.41 -1.29 -5.77
N ASP A 20 5.74 -2.42 -5.83
CA ASP A 20 6.06 -3.48 -6.78
C ASP A 20 5.13 -3.36 -7.99
N TYR A 21 5.70 -3.06 -9.15
CA TYR A 21 4.96 -2.98 -10.39
C TYR A 21 4.83 -4.38 -10.98
N MET A 22 3.59 -4.87 -11.02
CA MET A 22 3.32 -6.23 -11.49
C MET A 22 3.57 -6.37 -12.98
N PHE A 23 3.98 -7.56 -13.37
CA PHE A 23 4.35 -7.87 -14.75
C PHE A 23 3.21 -7.64 -15.75
N ASN A 24 1.94 -7.81 -15.33
CA ASN A 24 0.77 -7.60 -16.19
C ASN A 24 0.44 -6.13 -16.45
N ARG A 25 1.15 -5.18 -15.83
CA ARG A 25 1.02 -3.72 -16.00
C ARG A 25 -0.34 -3.13 -15.63
N THR A 26 -1.21 -3.88 -14.99
CA THR A 26 -2.52 -3.38 -14.54
C THR A 26 -2.65 -3.31 -13.03
N LYS A 27 -1.70 -3.90 -12.30
CA LYS A 27 -1.75 -4.03 -10.85
C LYS A 27 -0.42 -3.62 -10.22
N VAL A 28 -0.50 -2.99 -9.06
CA VAL A 28 0.68 -2.65 -8.25
C VAL A 28 0.47 -3.17 -6.84
N ALA A 29 1.55 -3.50 -6.15
CA ALA A 29 1.51 -3.87 -4.74
C ALA A 29 2.32 -2.88 -3.93
N LEU A 30 1.73 -2.37 -2.84
CA LEU A 30 2.40 -1.44 -1.94
C LEU A 30 2.89 -2.17 -0.70
N HIS A 31 4.12 -1.88 -0.31
CA HIS A 31 4.71 -2.33 0.95
C HIS A 31 4.96 -1.10 1.82
N LEU A 32 4.21 -1.01 2.91
CA LEU A 32 4.23 0.14 3.81
C LEU A 32 4.99 -0.24 5.08
N THR A 33 5.97 0.55 5.44
CA THR A 33 6.70 0.40 6.69
C THR A 33 6.56 1.66 7.51
N PHE A 34 6.09 1.54 8.76
CA PHE A 34 5.90 2.65 9.68
C PHE A 34 6.75 2.45 10.91
N LYS A 35 7.41 3.52 11.35
CA LYS A 35 8.09 3.51 12.64
C LYS A 35 7.06 3.57 13.77
N GLU A 36 7.41 2.98 14.91
CA GLU A 36 6.57 3.03 16.10
C GLU A 36 6.29 4.48 16.49
N GLY A 37 5.03 4.76 16.86
CA GLY A 37 4.62 6.11 17.23
C GLY A 37 4.39 7.06 16.06
N ALA A 38 4.50 6.59 14.81
CA ALA A 38 4.31 7.41 13.63
C ALA A 38 2.87 7.92 13.43
N TRP A 39 1.90 7.38 14.15
CA TRP A 39 0.49 7.65 13.90
C TRP A 39 -0.11 8.68 14.85
N THR A 40 -0.47 9.81 14.28
CA THR A 40 -1.31 10.84 14.92
C THR A 40 -2.41 11.21 13.93
N PRO A 41 -3.54 11.81 14.37
CA PRO A 41 -4.59 12.24 13.45
C PRO A 41 -4.10 13.18 12.35
N SER A 42 -3.17 14.08 12.65
CA SER A 42 -2.61 15.00 11.66
C SER A 42 -1.73 14.27 10.65
N LYS A 43 -0.92 13.31 11.10
CA LYS A 43 -0.10 12.48 10.20
C LYS A 43 -0.98 11.61 9.32
N PHE A 44 -2.07 11.07 9.85
CA PHE A 44 -3.00 10.28 9.07
C PHE A 44 -3.60 11.09 7.91
N LYS A 45 -4.03 12.33 8.18
CA LYS A 45 -4.53 13.22 7.12
C LYS A 45 -3.48 13.46 6.03
N ARG A 46 -2.23 13.69 6.45
CA ARG A 46 -1.12 13.87 5.52
C ARG A 46 -0.91 12.64 4.64
N TYR A 47 -0.92 11.45 5.24
CA TYR A 47 -0.75 10.21 4.49
C TYR A 47 -1.92 9.94 3.55
N GLN A 48 -3.14 10.31 3.92
CA GLN A 48 -4.28 10.23 3.01
C GLN A 48 -4.08 11.09 1.75
N GLN A 49 -3.55 12.31 1.91
CA GLN A 49 -3.27 13.18 0.76
C GLN A 49 -2.18 12.59 -0.14
N ILE A 50 -1.11 12.07 0.46
CA ILE A 50 -0.03 11.42 -0.28
C ILE A 50 -0.56 10.21 -1.04
N PHE A 51 -1.38 9.40 -0.40
CA PHE A 51 -1.97 8.22 -1.01
C PHE A 51 -2.89 8.57 -2.18
N LYS A 52 -3.70 9.62 -2.04
CA LYS A 52 -4.53 10.12 -3.16
C LYS A 52 -3.69 10.49 -4.37
N GLY A 53 -2.56 11.14 -4.14
CA GLY A 53 -1.62 11.47 -5.22
C GLY A 53 -1.05 10.23 -5.88
N MET A 54 -0.71 9.21 -5.11
CA MET A 54 -0.23 7.93 -5.64
C MET A 54 -1.29 7.25 -6.50
N LEU A 55 -2.55 7.21 -6.03
CA LEU A 55 -3.65 6.62 -6.78
C LEU A 55 -3.87 7.31 -8.12
N LYS A 56 -3.77 8.64 -8.14
CA LYS A 56 -3.89 9.40 -9.39
C LYS A 56 -2.77 9.05 -10.36
N ASP A 57 -1.54 8.92 -9.86
CA ASP A 57 -0.40 8.52 -10.69
C ASP A 57 -0.60 7.12 -11.27
N PHE A 58 -1.10 6.19 -10.47
CA PHE A 58 -1.39 4.83 -10.93
C PHE A 58 -2.48 4.83 -11.99
N GLU A 59 -3.54 5.62 -11.80
CA GLU A 59 -4.60 5.77 -12.78
C GLU A 59 -4.07 6.34 -14.10
N ASP A 60 -3.24 7.37 -14.03
CA ASP A 60 -2.62 7.99 -15.22
C ASP A 60 -1.73 6.99 -15.97
N LYS A 61 -1.10 6.07 -15.25
CA LYS A 61 -0.27 5.00 -15.82
C LYS A 61 -1.07 3.76 -16.25
N LYS A 62 -2.41 3.83 -16.17
CA LYS A 62 -3.33 2.74 -16.57
C LYS A 62 -3.34 1.54 -15.63
N TYR A 63 -2.90 1.68 -14.40
CA TYR A 63 -3.10 0.66 -13.39
C TYR A 63 -4.56 0.70 -12.90
N THR A 64 -5.13 -0.45 -12.60
CA THR A 64 -6.53 -0.58 -12.22
C THR A 64 -6.73 -0.98 -10.77
N GLU A 65 -5.78 -1.68 -10.18
CA GLU A 65 -5.88 -2.17 -8.80
C GLU A 65 -4.57 -1.99 -8.04
N VAL A 66 -4.71 -1.76 -6.74
CA VAL A 66 -3.60 -1.65 -5.80
C VAL A 66 -3.76 -2.73 -4.74
N TYR A 67 -2.71 -3.48 -4.47
CA TYR A 67 -2.67 -4.53 -3.44
C TYR A 67 -1.80 -4.11 -2.27
N ALA A 68 -2.14 -4.63 -1.09
CA ALA A 68 -1.31 -4.54 0.10
C ALA A 68 -1.36 -5.89 0.83
N THR A 69 -0.23 -6.30 1.40
CA THR A 69 -0.10 -7.61 2.03
C THR A 69 0.51 -7.49 3.42
N PRO A 70 -0.22 -6.92 4.40
CA PRO A 70 0.26 -6.85 5.77
C PRO A 70 0.36 -8.25 6.39
N PHE A 71 1.21 -8.38 7.40
CA PHE A 71 1.28 -9.62 8.16
C PHE A 71 -0.03 -9.89 8.89
N GLU A 72 -0.39 -11.16 9.01
CA GLU A 72 -1.63 -11.58 9.67
C GLU A 72 -1.68 -11.15 11.13
N ASN A 73 -0.55 -11.10 11.82
CA ASN A 73 -0.47 -10.67 13.22
C ASN A 73 -0.30 -9.14 13.39
N ASP A 74 -0.17 -8.39 12.32
CA ASP A 74 -0.03 -6.93 12.37
C ASP A 74 -1.41 -6.26 12.23
N VAL A 75 -2.17 -6.29 13.32
CA VAL A 75 -3.54 -5.74 13.34
C VAL A 75 -3.57 -4.24 13.08
N LYS A 76 -2.56 -3.50 13.55
CA LYS A 76 -2.47 -2.05 13.33
C LYS A 76 -2.33 -1.72 11.84
N ALA A 77 -1.45 -2.42 11.14
CA ALA A 77 -1.27 -2.22 9.71
C ALA A 77 -2.55 -2.58 8.94
N GLN A 78 -3.23 -3.66 9.31
CA GLN A 78 -4.48 -4.07 8.68
C GLN A 78 -5.57 -3.01 8.85
N LYS A 79 -5.74 -2.47 10.05
CA LYS A 79 -6.71 -1.40 10.32
C LYS A 79 -6.42 -0.17 9.47
N LEU A 80 -5.15 0.20 9.40
CA LEU A 80 -4.71 1.35 8.65
C LEU A 80 -4.99 1.21 7.17
N ILE A 81 -4.60 0.09 6.61
CA ILE A 81 -4.82 -0.21 5.19
C ILE A 81 -6.32 -0.22 4.89
N THR A 82 -7.15 -0.74 5.78
CA THR A 82 -8.61 -0.67 5.68
C THR A 82 -9.10 0.78 5.63
N MET A 83 -8.51 1.66 6.44
CA MET A 83 -8.87 3.09 6.45
C MET A 83 -8.52 3.79 5.14
N PHE A 84 -7.57 3.27 4.36
CA PHE A 84 -7.29 3.76 3.01
C PHE A 84 -8.20 3.15 1.93
N GLY A 85 -9.21 2.40 2.33
CA GLY A 85 -10.22 1.86 1.42
C GLY A 85 -9.93 0.47 0.88
N PHE A 86 -8.89 -0.19 1.36
CA PHE A 86 -8.58 -1.57 0.97
C PHE A 86 -9.54 -2.54 1.66
N LYS A 87 -9.84 -3.64 0.96
CA LYS A 87 -10.66 -4.73 1.50
C LYS A 87 -9.87 -6.03 1.45
N GLU A 88 -9.96 -6.81 2.52
CA GLU A 88 -9.41 -8.15 2.56
C GLU A 88 -10.15 -9.06 1.58
N PHE A 89 -9.43 -9.85 0.80
CA PHE A 89 -10.04 -10.82 -0.11
C PHE A 89 -9.49 -12.23 0.07
N ALA A 90 -8.36 -12.40 0.77
CA ALA A 90 -7.78 -13.72 1.03
C ALA A 90 -6.73 -13.64 2.14
N ARG A 91 -6.29 -14.80 2.63
CA ARG A 91 -5.15 -14.94 3.54
C ARG A 91 -4.29 -16.09 3.05
N ASN A 92 -2.98 -15.91 3.09
CA ASN A 92 -2.07 -16.95 2.62
C ASN A 92 -0.68 -16.75 3.22
N GLY A 93 -0.10 -17.82 3.76
CA GLY A 93 1.28 -17.83 4.20
C GLY A 93 1.61 -16.82 5.31
N GLY A 94 0.66 -16.51 6.19
CA GLY A 94 0.86 -15.55 7.27
C GLY A 94 0.62 -14.09 6.86
N PHE A 95 0.09 -13.87 5.66
CA PHE A 95 -0.25 -12.54 5.13
C PHE A 95 -1.75 -12.39 4.93
N VAL A 96 -2.25 -11.19 5.16
CA VAL A 96 -3.60 -10.79 4.77
C VAL A 96 -3.51 -10.13 3.40
N LEU A 97 -4.27 -10.62 2.43
CA LEU A 97 -4.26 -10.08 1.08
C LEU A 97 -5.39 -9.08 0.94
N MET A 98 -5.03 -7.82 0.69
CA MET A 98 -5.98 -6.71 0.60
C MET A 98 -5.82 -5.99 -0.73
N LYS A 99 -6.93 -5.42 -1.24
CA LYS A 99 -6.91 -4.67 -2.50
C LYS A 99 -7.94 -3.56 -2.53
N ARG A 100 -7.72 -2.61 -3.45
CA ARG A 100 -8.71 -1.60 -3.84
C ARG A 100 -8.50 -1.20 -5.30
N GLY A 101 -9.53 -0.61 -5.90
CA GLY A 101 -9.39 0.08 -7.19
C GLY A 101 -8.60 1.40 -7.06
N VAL A 102 -8.05 1.86 -8.13
CA VAL A 102 -7.36 3.15 -8.18
C VAL A 102 -8.31 4.36 -8.27
#